data_ba0643b0f4ab17f200ffee3252a98a36
#
_entry.id   ba0643b0f4ab17f200ffee3252a98a36
#
_cell.length_a   1.000
_cell.length_b   1.000
_cell.length_c   1.000
_cell.angle_alpha   90.00
_cell.angle_beta   90.00
_cell.angle_gamma   90.00
#
_symmetry.space_group_name_H-M   'P 1'
#
loop_
_entity.id
_entity.type
_entity.pdbx_description
1 polymer ?
#
loop_
_entity_poly.entity_id
_entity_poly.type
_entity_poly.pdbx_seq_one_letter_code
_entity_poly.pdbx_strand_id
1 'polypeptide(L)'
;GPPSANGMPGIHHVMARTIKDTFCRFKTMKGFQVKRKAGWDTHGLPVELGVEKALGITKEDIGKTISVADYNKHCRTDVMKFTKEWTDLTHKMGYWVDLENPYITYDNRYIETLWWLLQQLYKKGLLYKGYTIQPYSPAAGTGLSSHELNQPGCYRDVKDLTVVGQFKMKNPKPEMAEWGTPYFIAWTTTPWTLPSNTALCVGPKIDYVAVQTYNAYNGEKMTVVLAKPLL
;
A
#
# COMPACT_ATOMS: atom_id res chain seq x y z
N GLY A 1 10.98 -12.81 6.50
CA GLY A 1 11.63 -12.82 5.20
C GLY A 1 13.11 -12.44 5.28
N PRO A 2 13.85 -12.51 4.18
CA PRO A 2 15.23 -12.04 4.13
C PRO A 2 15.28 -10.51 4.22
N PRO A 3 16.33 -9.91 4.80
CA PRO A 3 16.48 -8.47 4.81
C PRO A 3 16.96 -7.94 3.45
N SER A 4 16.70 -6.65 3.19
CA SER A 4 17.40 -5.89 2.16
C SER A 4 18.66 -5.26 2.78
N ALA A 5 19.79 -5.32 2.08
CA ALA A 5 21.06 -4.78 2.59
C ALA A 5 21.37 -3.36 2.04
N ASN A 6 20.34 -2.61 1.67
CA ASN A 6 20.44 -1.20 1.25
C ASN A 6 20.55 -0.21 2.41
N GLY A 7 20.46 -0.67 3.64
CA GLY A 7 20.58 0.12 4.86
C GLY A 7 21.24 -0.65 6.00
N MET A 8 21.72 0.10 7.01
CA MET A 8 22.29 -0.47 8.22
C MET A 8 21.24 -1.27 9.02
N PRO A 9 21.61 -2.42 9.61
CA PRO A 9 20.70 -3.16 10.46
C PRO A 9 20.36 -2.39 11.74
N GLY A 10 19.05 -2.35 12.08
CA GLY A 10 18.54 -1.71 13.29
C GLY A 10 18.14 -2.71 14.37
N ILE A 11 17.80 -2.22 15.57
CA ILE A 11 17.42 -3.04 16.73
C ILE A 11 16.21 -3.94 16.46
N HIS A 12 15.25 -3.49 15.69
CA HIS A 12 14.07 -4.29 15.31
C HIS A 12 14.45 -5.52 14.48
N HIS A 13 15.51 -5.44 13.69
CA HIS A 13 16.05 -6.60 12.96
C HIS A 13 16.69 -7.61 13.91
N VAL A 14 17.39 -7.14 14.96
CA VAL A 14 17.97 -8.00 16.00
C VAL A 14 16.86 -8.76 16.70
N MET A 15 15.81 -8.08 17.15
CA MET A 15 14.67 -8.73 17.84
C MET A 15 14.02 -9.81 16.98
N ALA A 16 13.68 -9.51 15.74
CA ALA A 16 13.03 -10.47 14.85
C ALA A 16 13.91 -11.69 14.56
N ARG A 17 15.22 -11.49 14.43
CA ARG A 17 16.20 -12.56 14.20
C ARG A 17 16.41 -13.44 15.43
N THR A 18 16.48 -12.83 16.62
CA THR A 18 16.59 -13.55 17.90
C THR A 18 15.39 -14.47 18.11
N ILE A 19 14.18 -13.99 17.87
CA ILE A 19 12.97 -14.82 17.98
C ILE A 19 13.05 -16.03 17.01
N LYS A 20 13.39 -15.80 15.76
CA LYS A 20 13.54 -16.88 14.77
C LYS A 20 14.60 -17.89 15.19
N ASP A 21 15.75 -17.43 15.64
CA ASP A 21 16.86 -18.29 16.08
C ASP A 21 16.47 -19.14 17.29
N THR A 22 15.76 -18.55 18.25
CA THR A 22 15.26 -19.28 19.44
C THR A 22 14.39 -20.47 19.04
N PHE A 23 13.44 -20.27 18.12
CA PHE A 23 12.60 -21.38 17.64
C PHE A 23 13.41 -22.44 16.89
N CYS A 24 14.35 -22.02 16.07
CA CYS A 24 15.20 -22.93 15.32
C CYS A 24 16.10 -23.78 16.28
N ARG A 25 16.72 -23.12 17.26
CA ARG A 25 17.54 -23.79 18.29
C ARG A 25 16.69 -24.78 19.11
N PHE A 26 15.52 -24.33 19.58
CA PHE A 26 14.60 -25.19 20.34
C PHE A 26 14.23 -26.44 19.55
N LYS A 27 13.89 -26.32 18.27
CA LYS A 27 13.57 -27.47 17.42
C LYS A 27 14.77 -28.38 17.21
N THR A 28 15.97 -27.81 17.01
CA THR A 28 17.21 -28.60 16.90
C THR A 28 17.48 -29.38 18.17
N MET A 29 17.33 -28.77 19.36
CA MET A 29 17.49 -29.42 20.66
C MET A 29 16.45 -30.54 20.90
N LYS A 30 15.31 -30.46 20.24
CA LYS A 30 14.26 -31.49 20.23
C LYS A 30 14.53 -32.63 19.23
N GLY A 31 15.69 -32.66 18.57
CA GLY A 31 16.08 -33.70 17.61
C GLY A 31 15.60 -33.48 16.17
N PHE A 32 15.01 -32.31 15.86
CA PHE A 32 14.62 -32.02 14.48
C PHE A 32 15.79 -31.47 13.67
N GLN A 33 15.89 -31.86 12.41
CA GLN A 33 16.78 -31.20 11.46
C GLN A 33 16.14 -29.86 11.01
N VAL A 34 16.78 -28.73 11.32
CA VAL A 34 16.34 -27.41 10.94
C VAL A 34 17.32 -26.81 9.93
N LYS A 35 16.96 -26.78 8.66
CA LYS A 35 17.74 -26.10 7.62
C LYS A 35 17.59 -24.60 7.76
N ARG A 36 18.71 -23.88 7.84
CA ARG A 36 18.76 -22.44 8.08
C ARG A 36 19.60 -21.80 7.00
N LYS A 37 18.96 -21.20 6.02
CA LYS A 37 19.61 -20.55 4.89
C LYS A 37 19.47 -19.04 5.01
N ALA A 38 20.55 -18.30 4.87
CA ALA A 38 20.50 -16.86 4.73
C ALA A 38 19.90 -16.45 3.39
N GLY A 39 19.44 -15.22 3.29
CA GLY A 39 18.93 -14.67 2.04
C GLY A 39 18.94 -13.16 2.04
N TRP A 40 18.89 -12.60 0.83
CA TRP A 40 18.83 -11.16 0.58
C TRP A 40 17.62 -10.85 -0.27
N ASP A 41 16.76 -9.94 0.23
CA ASP A 41 15.68 -9.34 -0.54
C ASP A 41 16.25 -8.16 -1.32
N THR A 42 16.16 -8.22 -2.64
CA THR A 42 16.86 -7.29 -3.51
C THR A 42 15.93 -6.50 -4.42
N HIS A 43 14.64 -6.53 -4.17
CA HIS A 43 13.62 -5.86 -4.95
C HIS A 43 12.81 -4.88 -4.11
N GLY A 44 12.08 -4.02 -4.81
CA GLY A 44 11.04 -3.20 -4.24
C GLY A 44 11.38 -1.72 -4.15
N LEU A 45 10.35 -0.97 -3.84
CA LEU A 45 10.32 0.49 -3.83
C LEU A 45 11.43 1.15 -2.98
N PRO A 46 11.81 0.63 -1.80
CA PRO A 46 12.88 1.26 -1.01
C PRO A 46 14.24 1.28 -1.71
N VAL A 47 14.55 0.26 -2.53
CA VAL A 47 15.79 0.21 -3.32
C VAL A 47 15.70 1.20 -4.48
N GLU A 48 14.59 1.18 -5.21
CA GLU A 48 14.35 2.07 -6.35
C GLU A 48 14.44 3.55 -5.95
N LEU A 49 13.69 3.96 -4.93
CA LEU A 49 13.71 5.35 -4.44
C LEU A 49 15.09 5.78 -3.92
N GLY A 50 15.83 4.86 -3.30
CA GLY A 50 17.20 5.13 -2.86
C GLY A 50 18.13 5.45 -4.04
N VAL A 51 18.05 4.66 -5.10
CA VAL A 51 18.86 4.83 -6.31
C VAL A 51 18.42 6.06 -7.10
N GLU A 52 17.12 6.28 -7.28
CA GLU A 52 16.58 7.48 -7.94
C GLU A 52 17.08 8.76 -7.25
N LYS A 53 17.03 8.79 -5.91
CA LYS A 53 17.54 9.90 -5.11
C LYS A 53 19.06 10.08 -5.25
N ALA A 54 19.82 8.98 -5.25
CA ALA A 54 21.28 9.03 -5.39
C ALA A 54 21.74 9.50 -6.78
N LEU A 55 20.98 9.16 -7.82
CA LEU A 55 21.25 9.57 -9.21
C LEU A 55 20.63 10.93 -9.55
N GLY A 56 19.73 11.48 -8.72
CA GLY A 56 19.01 12.72 -8.99
C GLY A 56 18.01 12.60 -10.16
N ILE A 57 17.43 11.42 -10.34
CA ILE A 57 16.48 11.11 -11.42
C ILE A 57 15.10 10.75 -10.88
N THR A 58 14.13 10.69 -11.78
CA THR A 58 12.78 10.19 -11.53
C THR A 58 12.52 8.89 -12.31
N LYS A 59 11.44 8.20 -12.01
CA LYS A 59 11.01 7.01 -12.79
C LYS A 59 10.84 7.28 -14.28
N GLU A 60 10.47 8.50 -14.65
CA GLU A 60 10.25 8.88 -16.04
C GLU A 60 11.55 8.98 -16.85
N ASP A 61 12.68 9.11 -16.18
CA ASP A 61 14.01 9.19 -16.81
C ASP A 61 14.54 7.82 -17.22
N ILE A 62 14.04 6.75 -16.60
CA ILE A 62 14.47 5.37 -16.86
C ILE A 62 14.06 4.94 -18.26
N GLY A 63 15.03 4.53 -19.06
CA GLY A 63 14.85 4.21 -20.48
C GLY A 63 14.89 5.44 -21.41
N LYS A 64 15.10 6.66 -20.88
CA LYS A 64 15.26 7.90 -21.65
C LYS A 64 16.64 8.52 -21.43
N THR A 65 16.91 9.04 -20.23
CA THR A 65 18.19 9.67 -19.87
C THR A 65 19.20 8.68 -19.30
N ILE A 66 18.72 7.60 -18.69
CA ILE A 66 19.53 6.47 -18.23
C ILE A 66 18.97 5.17 -18.82
N SER A 67 19.84 4.27 -19.29
CA SER A 67 19.38 2.97 -19.78
C SER A 67 18.81 2.10 -18.64
N VAL A 68 17.83 1.24 -18.95
CA VAL A 68 17.29 0.27 -17.97
C VAL A 68 18.39 -0.64 -17.42
N ALA A 69 19.39 -0.99 -18.26
CA ALA A 69 20.51 -1.83 -17.86
C ALA A 69 21.39 -1.12 -16.82
N ASP A 70 21.73 0.15 -17.04
CA ASP A 70 22.55 0.92 -16.09
C ASP A 70 21.79 1.19 -14.80
N TYR A 71 20.52 1.53 -14.89
CA TYR A 71 19.67 1.69 -13.70
C TYR A 71 19.63 0.40 -12.86
N ASN A 72 19.39 -0.75 -13.49
CA ASN A 72 19.41 -2.05 -12.81
C ASN A 72 20.77 -2.38 -12.20
N LYS A 73 21.87 -1.98 -12.85
CA LYS A 73 23.23 -2.14 -12.29
C LYS A 73 23.40 -1.32 -11.02
N HIS A 74 22.94 -0.08 -11.00
CA HIS A 74 22.95 0.75 -9.79
C HIS A 74 22.10 0.13 -8.68
N CYS A 75 20.89 -0.35 -8.97
CA CYS A 75 20.05 -1.05 -7.99
C CYS A 75 20.71 -2.29 -7.40
N ARG A 76 21.35 -3.12 -8.24
CA ARG A 76 22.09 -4.32 -7.80
C ARG A 76 23.28 -3.98 -6.89
N THR A 77 23.95 -2.87 -7.15
CA THR A 77 25.06 -2.42 -6.32
C THR A 77 24.56 -1.86 -5.00
N ASP A 78 23.55 -1.00 -5.04
CA ASP A 78 23.05 -0.32 -3.83
C ASP A 78 22.40 -1.29 -2.85
N VAL A 79 21.60 -2.25 -3.35
CA VAL A 79 20.88 -3.21 -2.49
C VAL A 79 21.80 -4.15 -1.71
N MET A 80 23.05 -4.34 -2.13
CA MET A 80 24.03 -5.19 -1.46
C MET A 80 25.09 -4.40 -0.66
N LYS A 81 24.94 -3.09 -0.58
CA LYS A 81 25.95 -2.16 -0.02
C LYS A 81 26.35 -2.47 1.42
N PHE A 82 25.42 -2.88 2.26
CA PHE A 82 25.64 -3.12 3.70
C PHE A 82 25.69 -4.61 4.07
N THR A 83 25.93 -5.51 3.11
CA THR A 83 25.99 -6.97 3.38
C THR A 83 27.03 -7.35 4.42
N LYS A 84 28.17 -6.63 4.46
CA LYS A 84 29.23 -6.86 5.44
C LYS A 84 28.71 -6.56 6.87
N GLU A 85 28.10 -5.42 7.07
CA GLU A 85 27.57 -4.99 8.38
C GLU A 85 26.47 -5.93 8.86
N TRP A 86 25.62 -6.41 7.97
CA TRP A 86 24.60 -7.41 8.27
C TRP A 86 25.22 -8.76 8.64
N THR A 87 26.29 -9.17 7.97
CA THR A 87 27.04 -10.42 8.27
C THR A 87 27.72 -10.30 9.62
N ASP A 88 28.42 -9.19 9.88
CA ASP A 88 29.09 -8.92 11.14
C ASP A 88 28.09 -8.93 12.32
N LEU A 89 26.93 -8.30 12.16
CA LEU A 89 25.85 -8.36 13.15
C LEU A 89 25.36 -9.78 13.36
N THR A 90 25.18 -10.55 12.31
CA THR A 90 24.71 -11.94 12.41
C THR A 90 25.67 -12.80 13.25
N HIS A 91 26.97 -12.62 13.05
CA HIS A 91 28.01 -13.28 13.87
C HIS A 91 27.99 -12.80 15.32
N LYS A 92 27.90 -11.48 15.55
CA LYS A 92 27.84 -10.90 16.91
C LYS A 92 26.63 -11.38 17.70
N MET A 93 25.50 -11.59 17.06
CA MET A 93 24.29 -12.15 17.68
C MET A 93 24.42 -13.64 17.98
N GLY A 94 25.38 -14.33 17.38
CA GLY A 94 25.43 -15.79 17.38
C GLY A 94 24.23 -16.43 16.70
N TYR A 95 23.67 -15.79 15.69
CA TYR A 95 22.52 -16.30 14.93
C TYR A 95 22.95 -17.49 14.08
N TRP A 96 22.33 -18.65 14.28
CA TRP A 96 22.65 -19.88 13.56
C TRP A 96 22.00 -19.89 12.19
N VAL A 97 22.68 -19.38 11.20
CA VAL A 97 22.22 -19.33 9.80
C VAL A 97 23.41 -19.56 8.86
N ASP A 98 23.18 -20.32 7.78
CA ASP A 98 24.15 -20.51 6.73
C ASP A 98 24.28 -19.22 5.91
N LEU A 99 25.41 -18.54 6.07
CA LEU A 99 25.78 -17.31 5.35
C LEU A 99 26.63 -17.59 4.12
N GLU A 100 27.17 -18.80 3.96
CA GLU A 100 28.07 -19.17 2.86
C GLU A 100 27.30 -19.40 1.55
N ASN A 101 26.04 -19.92 1.69
CA ASN A 101 25.18 -20.24 0.56
C ASN A 101 23.86 -19.48 0.61
N PRO A 102 23.85 -18.14 0.67
CA PRO A 102 22.61 -17.38 0.73
C PRO A 102 21.84 -17.48 -0.58
N TYR A 103 20.52 -17.35 -0.53
CA TYR A 103 19.75 -17.07 -1.72
C TYR A 103 19.64 -15.55 -1.92
N ILE A 104 19.66 -15.11 -3.16
CA ILE A 104 19.54 -13.70 -3.53
C ILE A 104 18.39 -13.60 -4.52
N THR A 105 17.41 -12.76 -4.23
CA THR A 105 16.17 -12.75 -5.00
C THR A 105 16.33 -12.27 -6.44
N TYR A 106 17.41 -11.54 -6.79
CA TYR A 106 17.74 -11.22 -8.18
C TYR A 106 18.58 -12.28 -8.90
N ASP A 107 19.00 -13.37 -8.22
CA ASP A 107 19.74 -14.47 -8.88
C ASP A 107 18.80 -15.21 -9.84
N ASN A 108 19.30 -15.53 -11.03
CA ASN A 108 18.51 -16.19 -12.06
C ASN A 108 17.90 -17.51 -11.58
N ARG A 109 18.64 -18.30 -10.80
CA ARG A 109 18.15 -19.57 -10.25
C ARG A 109 16.95 -19.38 -9.33
N TYR A 110 16.94 -18.29 -8.55
CA TYR A 110 15.78 -17.91 -7.72
C TYR A 110 14.61 -17.51 -8.60
N ILE A 111 14.84 -16.63 -9.58
CA ILE A 111 13.82 -16.13 -10.50
C ILE A 111 13.21 -17.27 -11.32
N GLU A 112 14.01 -18.19 -11.87
CA GLU A 112 13.55 -19.35 -12.64
C GLU A 112 12.68 -20.27 -11.78
N THR A 113 13.07 -20.53 -10.53
CA THR A 113 12.28 -21.32 -9.57
C THR A 113 10.93 -20.65 -9.28
N LEU A 114 10.93 -19.33 -9.07
CA LEU A 114 9.71 -18.56 -8.84
C LEU A 114 8.78 -18.63 -10.07
N TRP A 115 9.33 -18.45 -11.26
CA TRP A 115 8.55 -18.55 -12.50
C TRP A 115 7.96 -19.93 -12.71
N TRP A 116 8.72 -20.97 -12.40
CA TRP A 116 8.20 -22.33 -12.44
C TRP A 116 7.01 -22.53 -11.48
N LEU A 117 7.11 -22.00 -10.25
CA LEU A 117 6.00 -22.05 -9.28
C LEU A 117 4.77 -21.30 -9.79
N LEU A 118 4.95 -20.08 -10.32
CA LEU A 118 3.86 -19.29 -10.91
C LEU A 118 3.22 -20.04 -12.09
N GLN A 119 4.00 -20.71 -12.92
CA GLN A 119 3.48 -21.56 -13.99
C GLN A 119 2.61 -22.70 -13.46
N GLN A 120 2.99 -23.34 -12.33
CA GLN A 120 2.15 -24.38 -11.73
C GLN A 120 0.81 -23.80 -11.24
N LEU A 121 0.81 -22.62 -10.65
CA LEU A 121 -0.41 -21.93 -10.23
C LEU A 121 -1.28 -21.56 -11.45
N TYR A 122 -0.68 -21.06 -12.50
CA TYR A 122 -1.39 -20.75 -13.75
C TYR A 122 -2.05 -21.99 -14.36
N LYS A 123 -1.32 -23.11 -14.45
CA LYS A 123 -1.87 -24.39 -14.96
C LYS A 123 -3.06 -24.91 -14.13
N LYS A 124 -3.11 -24.56 -12.84
CA LYS A 124 -4.22 -24.91 -11.93
C LYS A 124 -5.38 -23.90 -11.98
N GLY A 125 -5.31 -22.85 -12.80
CA GLY A 125 -6.32 -21.80 -12.86
C GLY A 125 -6.34 -20.86 -11.65
N LEU A 126 -5.30 -20.91 -10.78
CA LEU A 126 -5.20 -20.09 -9.58
C LEU A 126 -4.53 -18.73 -9.84
N LEU A 127 -3.85 -18.57 -10.96
CA LEU A 127 -3.29 -17.33 -11.44
C LEU A 127 -4.00 -16.89 -12.70
N TYR A 128 -4.63 -15.73 -12.68
CA TYR A 128 -5.43 -15.20 -13.78
C TYR A 128 -5.28 -13.67 -13.86
N LYS A 129 -5.59 -13.11 -15.02
CA LYS A 129 -5.63 -11.65 -15.22
C LYS A 129 -6.95 -11.10 -14.69
N GLY A 130 -6.88 -10.12 -13.82
CA GLY A 130 -8.05 -9.48 -13.22
C GLY A 130 -7.84 -7.99 -12.98
N TYR A 131 -8.86 -7.34 -12.43
CA TYR A 131 -8.82 -5.95 -12.01
C TYR A 131 -9.00 -5.86 -10.50
N THR A 132 -8.28 -4.94 -9.87
CA THR A 132 -8.42 -4.62 -8.45
C THR A 132 -8.23 -3.13 -8.23
N ILE A 133 -8.81 -2.62 -7.13
CA ILE A 133 -8.55 -1.25 -6.69
C ILE A 133 -7.31 -1.29 -5.80
N GLN A 134 -6.38 -0.39 -6.06
CA GLN A 134 -5.14 -0.27 -5.31
C GLN A 134 -4.85 1.20 -5.03
N PRO A 135 -4.44 1.58 -3.80
CA PRO A 135 -3.90 2.91 -3.52
C PRO A 135 -2.70 3.20 -4.43
N TYR A 136 -2.64 4.42 -4.95
CA TYR A 136 -1.58 4.86 -5.85
C TYR A 136 -0.90 6.10 -5.29
N SER A 137 0.43 6.11 -5.29
CA SER A 137 1.22 7.28 -4.94
C SER A 137 1.73 8.00 -6.19
N PRO A 138 1.23 9.21 -6.49
CA PRO A 138 1.78 9.99 -7.61
C PRO A 138 3.26 10.36 -7.42
N ALA A 139 3.68 10.59 -6.18
CA ALA A 139 5.07 10.93 -5.86
C ALA A 139 6.05 9.78 -6.10
N ALA A 140 5.62 8.54 -5.83
CA ALA A 140 6.41 7.35 -6.09
C ALA A 140 6.14 6.75 -7.48
N GLY A 141 5.13 7.23 -8.21
CA GLY A 141 4.75 6.75 -9.53
C GLY A 141 4.29 5.28 -9.56
N THR A 142 3.76 4.77 -8.44
CA THR A 142 3.40 3.35 -8.32
C THR A 142 2.23 3.10 -7.37
N GLY A 143 1.60 1.92 -7.50
CA GLY A 143 0.65 1.42 -6.52
C GLY A 143 1.33 1.05 -5.20
N LEU A 144 0.60 1.19 -4.11
CA LEU A 144 1.09 0.89 -2.76
C LEU A 144 0.47 -0.40 -2.23
N SER A 145 1.28 -1.20 -1.56
CA SER A 145 0.83 -2.38 -0.82
C SER A 145 0.20 -1.99 0.53
N SER A 146 -0.58 -2.90 1.10
CA SER A 146 -1.12 -2.71 2.47
C SER A 146 -0.02 -2.53 3.51
N HIS A 147 1.15 -3.14 3.32
CA HIS A 147 2.29 -2.97 4.22
C HIS A 147 2.84 -1.54 4.17
N GLU A 148 2.98 -0.96 3.01
CA GLU A 148 3.44 0.43 2.83
C GLU A 148 2.48 1.44 3.43
N LEU A 149 1.17 1.17 3.39
CA LEU A 149 0.13 1.99 4.01
C LEU A 149 0.04 1.84 5.54
N ASN A 150 0.71 0.86 6.12
CA ASN A 150 0.68 0.57 7.56
C ASN A 150 2.02 0.89 8.26
N GLN A 151 2.89 1.68 7.63
CA GLN A 151 4.14 2.11 8.26
C GLN A 151 3.88 3.24 9.27
N PRO A 152 4.67 3.33 10.34
CA PRO A 152 4.58 4.45 11.28
C PRO A 152 4.70 5.80 10.56
N GLY A 153 3.77 6.71 10.83
CA GLY A 153 3.75 8.07 10.25
C GLY A 153 3.21 8.16 8.82
N CYS A 154 2.61 7.09 8.29
CA CYS A 154 1.91 7.13 6.99
C CYS A 154 0.68 8.02 7.00
N TYR A 155 -0.02 8.06 8.13
CA TYR A 155 -1.22 8.88 8.31
C TYR A 155 -0.86 10.14 9.07
N ARG A 156 -1.37 11.27 8.57
CA ARG A 156 -1.19 12.59 9.19
C ARG A 156 -2.48 13.38 9.05
N ASP A 157 -2.79 14.18 10.04
CA ASP A 157 -3.90 15.12 9.96
C ASP A 157 -3.56 16.23 8.95
N VAL A 158 -4.47 16.44 8.02
CA VAL A 158 -4.36 17.49 7.00
C VAL A 158 -5.65 18.28 6.94
N LYS A 159 -5.56 19.58 6.61
CA LYS A 159 -6.73 20.38 6.27
C LYS A 159 -7.05 20.15 4.80
N ASP A 160 -8.28 19.72 4.53
CA ASP A 160 -8.72 19.46 3.17
C ASP A 160 -10.10 20.08 2.92
N LEU A 161 -10.41 20.33 1.66
CA LEU A 161 -11.70 20.89 1.25
C LEU A 161 -12.72 19.76 1.12
N THR A 162 -13.81 19.89 1.85
CA THR A 162 -14.95 18.98 1.74
C THR A 162 -16.17 19.69 1.18
N VAL A 163 -17.06 18.96 0.55
CA VAL A 163 -18.28 19.51 -0.06
C VAL A 163 -19.49 18.69 0.35
N VAL A 164 -20.57 19.38 0.65
CA VAL A 164 -21.92 18.79 0.74
C VAL A 164 -22.63 19.04 -0.57
N GLY A 165 -22.70 18.00 -1.41
CA GLY A 165 -23.40 18.05 -2.69
C GLY A 165 -24.92 18.02 -2.48
N GLN A 166 -25.64 18.86 -3.24
CA GLN A 166 -27.12 18.92 -3.22
C GLN A 166 -27.66 18.33 -4.52
N PHE A 167 -28.47 17.30 -4.42
CA PHE A 167 -29.06 16.59 -5.57
C PHE A 167 -30.57 16.79 -5.58
N LYS A 168 -31.05 17.62 -6.50
CA LYS A 168 -32.48 17.97 -6.61
C LYS A 168 -33.33 16.73 -6.86
N MET A 169 -34.39 16.55 -6.06
CA MET A 169 -35.35 15.48 -6.26
C MET A 169 -36.24 15.77 -7.46
N LYS A 170 -36.40 14.80 -8.37
CA LYS A 170 -37.28 14.93 -9.56
C LYS A 170 -38.75 14.78 -9.20
N ASN A 171 -39.09 13.81 -8.34
CA ASN A 171 -40.45 13.46 -7.96
C ASN A 171 -40.57 13.41 -6.44
N PRO A 172 -40.53 14.54 -5.73
CA PRO A 172 -40.66 14.56 -4.30
C PRO A 172 -42.12 14.28 -3.91
N LYS A 173 -42.35 13.76 -2.69
CA LYS A 173 -43.69 13.75 -2.09
C LYS A 173 -44.18 15.20 -1.87
N PRO A 174 -45.48 15.49 -2.00
CA PRO A 174 -45.99 16.83 -1.83
C PRO A 174 -45.54 17.52 -0.54
N GLU A 175 -45.58 16.79 0.59
CA GLU A 175 -45.22 17.29 1.90
C GLU A 175 -43.72 17.74 1.98
N MET A 176 -42.86 17.16 1.15
CA MET A 176 -41.44 17.54 1.12
C MET A 176 -41.19 18.83 0.35
N ALA A 177 -42.12 19.21 -0.53
CA ALA A 177 -42.00 20.40 -1.38
C ALA A 177 -42.70 21.64 -0.75
N GLU A 178 -43.45 21.49 0.31
CA GLU A 178 -44.19 22.60 0.95
C GLU A 178 -43.31 23.73 1.47
N TRP A 179 -42.10 23.39 1.97
CA TRP A 179 -41.17 24.38 2.53
C TRP A 179 -40.22 24.99 1.49
N GLY A 180 -39.91 24.30 0.43
CA GLY A 180 -38.96 24.70 -0.58
C GLY A 180 -38.46 23.52 -1.40
N THR A 181 -37.54 23.73 -2.32
CA THR A 181 -37.05 22.67 -3.19
C THR A 181 -36.39 21.54 -2.38
N PRO A 182 -36.81 20.27 -2.55
CA PRO A 182 -36.25 19.15 -1.84
C PRO A 182 -34.99 18.61 -2.54
N TYR A 183 -33.97 18.34 -1.74
CA TYR A 183 -32.67 17.81 -2.18
C TYR A 183 -32.25 16.60 -1.34
N PHE A 184 -31.67 15.59 -1.96
CA PHE A 184 -30.76 14.68 -1.26
C PHE A 184 -29.43 15.40 -1.04
N ILE A 185 -28.84 15.23 0.13
CA ILE A 185 -27.50 15.74 0.39
C ILE A 185 -26.54 14.60 0.65
N ALA A 186 -25.30 14.75 0.13
CA ALA A 186 -24.21 13.82 0.35
C ALA A 186 -22.91 14.58 0.59
N TRP A 187 -22.22 14.22 1.67
CA TRP A 187 -20.92 14.78 1.99
C TRP A 187 -19.81 13.98 1.32
N THR A 188 -18.80 14.68 0.80
CA THR A 188 -17.62 14.07 0.19
C THR A 188 -16.35 14.84 0.52
N THR A 189 -15.27 14.11 0.73
CA THR A 189 -13.90 14.62 0.82
C THR A 189 -13.19 14.68 -0.53
N THR A 190 -13.82 14.18 -1.59
CA THR A 190 -13.28 14.13 -2.96
C THR A 190 -14.20 14.84 -3.96
N PRO A 191 -14.37 16.17 -3.85
CA PRO A 191 -15.35 16.91 -4.65
C PRO A 191 -15.09 16.86 -6.16
N TRP A 192 -13.87 16.63 -6.60
CA TRP A 192 -13.50 16.47 -8.00
C TRP A 192 -14.10 15.22 -8.68
N THR A 193 -14.66 14.28 -7.91
CA THR A 193 -15.37 13.12 -8.47
C THR A 193 -16.84 13.40 -8.78
N LEU A 194 -17.42 14.49 -8.27
CA LEU A 194 -18.83 14.84 -8.46
C LEU A 194 -19.26 15.02 -9.93
N PRO A 195 -18.43 15.59 -10.85
CA PRO A 195 -18.80 15.68 -12.27
C PRO A 195 -19.12 14.34 -12.94
N SER A 196 -18.55 13.25 -12.45
CA SER A 196 -18.75 11.88 -12.94
C SER A 196 -19.72 11.06 -12.08
N ASN A 197 -20.43 11.70 -11.13
CA ASN A 197 -21.34 11.01 -10.24
C ASN A 197 -22.61 10.56 -10.98
N THR A 198 -22.87 9.26 -11.00
CA THR A 198 -24.00 8.67 -11.74
C THR A 198 -25.19 8.32 -10.86
N ALA A 199 -25.00 8.13 -9.58
CA ALA A 199 -26.06 7.72 -8.65
C ALA A 199 -25.71 8.05 -7.19
N LEU A 200 -26.74 8.14 -6.34
CA LEU A 200 -26.62 8.16 -4.89
C LEU A 200 -26.91 6.74 -4.36
N CYS A 201 -26.04 6.23 -3.50
CA CYS A 201 -26.26 4.96 -2.83
C CYS A 201 -26.87 5.19 -1.45
N VAL A 202 -27.94 4.47 -1.15
CA VAL A 202 -28.64 4.55 0.15
C VAL A 202 -28.67 3.20 0.86
N GLY A 203 -28.63 3.21 2.17
CA GLY A 203 -28.72 1.99 2.98
C GLY A 203 -30.18 1.59 3.22
N PRO A 204 -30.62 0.36 2.88
CA PRO A 204 -32.02 -0.07 3.06
C PRO A 204 -32.44 -0.21 4.52
N LYS A 205 -31.48 -0.22 5.45
CA LYS A 205 -31.71 -0.30 6.91
C LYS A 205 -31.46 1.02 7.63
N ILE A 206 -31.28 2.12 6.90
CA ILE A 206 -31.01 3.45 7.46
C ILE A 206 -32.30 4.28 7.34
N ASP A 207 -32.71 4.89 8.43
CA ASP A 207 -33.81 5.87 8.45
C ASP A 207 -33.27 7.17 7.86
N TYR A 208 -34.00 7.72 6.90
CA TYR A 208 -33.74 9.03 6.32
C TYR A 208 -34.86 10.01 6.76
N VAL A 209 -34.45 11.24 7.00
CA VAL A 209 -35.37 12.32 7.45
C VAL A 209 -35.30 13.48 6.47
N ALA A 210 -36.43 14.13 6.26
CA ALA A 210 -36.56 15.39 5.53
C ALA A 210 -36.52 16.54 6.55
N VAL A 211 -35.56 17.45 6.38
CA VAL A 211 -35.33 18.58 7.28
C VAL A 211 -35.59 19.87 6.53
N GLN A 212 -36.43 20.71 7.06
CA GLN A 212 -36.70 22.07 6.57
C GLN A 212 -35.58 23.02 7.04
N THR A 213 -34.93 23.70 6.09
CA THR A 213 -33.78 24.56 6.39
C THR A 213 -33.68 25.69 5.36
N TYR A 214 -32.61 26.47 5.47
CA TYR A 214 -32.25 27.52 4.51
C TYR A 214 -30.88 27.19 3.91
N ASN A 215 -30.73 27.54 2.63
CA ASN A 215 -29.42 27.48 1.99
C ASN A 215 -28.49 28.52 2.65
N ALA A 216 -27.34 28.07 3.15
CA ALA A 216 -26.41 28.91 3.90
C ALA A 216 -25.77 30.02 3.05
N TYR A 217 -25.80 29.90 1.72
CA TYR A 217 -25.16 30.86 0.81
C TYR A 217 -26.12 31.93 0.27
N ASN A 218 -27.37 31.56 0.00
CA ASN A 218 -28.34 32.47 -0.63
C ASN A 218 -29.62 32.73 0.18
N GLY A 219 -29.77 32.04 1.32
CA GLY A 219 -30.91 32.18 2.22
C GLY A 219 -32.23 31.58 1.72
N GLU A 220 -32.25 30.88 0.60
CA GLU A 220 -33.46 30.25 0.05
C GLU A 220 -33.95 29.09 0.94
N LYS A 221 -35.27 28.96 1.08
CA LYS A 221 -35.91 27.83 1.75
C LYS A 221 -35.65 26.55 0.98
N MET A 222 -35.25 25.52 1.68
CA MET A 222 -34.99 24.18 1.09
C MET A 222 -35.36 23.07 2.05
N THR A 223 -35.76 21.92 1.52
CA THR A 223 -35.87 20.67 2.28
C THR A 223 -34.71 19.76 1.95
N VAL A 224 -33.97 19.30 2.94
CA VAL A 224 -32.82 18.38 2.72
C VAL A 224 -33.15 17.01 3.29
N VAL A 225 -32.78 15.98 2.56
CA VAL A 225 -32.91 14.57 2.98
C VAL A 225 -31.54 14.03 3.32
N LEU A 226 -31.37 13.56 4.54
CA LEU A 226 -30.14 12.98 5.06
C LEU A 226 -30.45 11.79 5.99
N ALA A 227 -29.42 11.00 6.29
CA ALA A 227 -29.55 9.90 7.25
C ALA A 227 -29.85 10.44 8.67
N LYS A 228 -30.87 9.91 9.35
CA LYS A 228 -31.29 10.36 10.68
C LYS A 228 -30.17 10.44 11.72
N PRO A 229 -29.17 9.51 11.77
CA PRO A 229 -28.04 9.62 12.70
C PRO A 229 -27.11 10.81 12.46
N LEU A 230 -27.25 11.53 11.34
CA LEU A 230 -26.43 12.69 10.98
C LEU A 230 -27.16 14.03 11.19
N LEU A 231 -28.29 14.02 11.91
CA LEU A 231 -29.11 15.19 12.17
C LEU A 231 -28.53 16.10 13.30
#